data_ff9c8188617ec81526594b9f1aa6f1a5
#
_entry.id   ff9c8188617ec81526594b9f1aa6f1a5
#
_cell.length_a   1.000
_cell.length_b   1.000
_cell.length_c   1.000
_cell.angle_alpha   90.00
_cell.angle_beta   90.00
_cell.angle_gamma   90.00
#
_symmetry.space_group_name_H-M   'P 1'
#
loop_
_entity.id
_entity.type
_entity.pdbx_description
1 polymer ?
#
loop_
_entity_poly.entity_id
_entity_poly.type
_entity_poly.pdbx_seq_one_letter_code
_entity_poly.pdbx_strand_id
1 'polypeptide(L)'
;ARRQRQMCIRDRMGVIPFTPFSGKEYRIELANGYSYALPEIYRQGMGLRLSGRDGKQLEFLISQTEGLSDQEVYLVGQIRGTVCCVAKGLLKDRLKMKIPLSEFPYQGIAEFTLFNAAMQPVAERLVYVHPEKKLHIDIVTEKESYVLREKATLKVKVTDDNGQPVKADLGISVFDKAYSNPDDRVNMLAYCYLSSQIRGAVCRPAYYFDEKNADRMQAMDLLLLTQGWRRYVWELNGTVRHGEMFLRDDVTGIQTLGSKKKSKGTGGAKQLIQVSGAEGNSTYLMTDSLG
;
A
#
# COMPACT_ATOMS: atom_id res chain seq x y z
N ALA A 1 8.44 -11.40 34.10
CA ALA A 1 7.76 -11.09 32.80
C ALA A 1 6.81 -9.91 33.03
N ARG A 2 7.14 -8.73 32.50
CA ARG A 2 6.24 -7.58 32.51
C ARG A 2 5.15 -7.83 31.48
N ARG A 3 3.89 -8.02 31.92
CA ARG A 3 2.71 -7.93 31.06
C ARG A 3 2.56 -6.49 30.60
N GLN A 4 3.02 -6.17 29.40
CA GLN A 4 2.65 -4.92 28.75
C GLN A 4 1.22 -5.06 28.21
N ARG A 5 0.35 -4.11 28.56
CA ARG A 5 -0.99 -4.05 28.01
C ARG A 5 -0.87 -3.78 26.50
N GLN A 6 -1.30 -4.73 25.73
CA GLN A 6 -1.45 -4.64 24.31
C GLN A 6 -2.57 -3.64 23.99
N MET A 7 -2.25 -2.55 23.34
CA MET A 7 -3.27 -1.71 22.74
C MET A 7 -3.69 -2.41 21.44
N CYS A 8 -4.81 -3.14 21.51
CA CYS A 8 -5.42 -3.73 20.33
C CYS A 8 -5.98 -2.60 19.48
N ILE A 9 -5.27 -2.24 18.43
CA ILE A 9 -5.83 -1.45 17.34
C ILE A 9 -6.65 -2.40 16.48
N ARG A 10 -7.76 -1.89 15.93
CA ARG A 10 -8.67 -2.62 15.04
C ARG A 10 -7.88 -3.51 14.08
N ASP A 11 -8.41 -4.68 13.73
CA ASP A 11 -7.83 -5.71 12.86
C ASP A 11 -6.75 -6.60 13.49
N ARG A 12 -6.70 -6.66 14.82
CA ARG A 12 -5.82 -7.57 15.57
C ARG A 12 -4.32 -7.31 15.39
N MET A 13 -3.96 -6.12 14.90
CA MET A 13 -2.58 -5.68 14.83
C MET A 13 -2.16 -4.98 16.11
N GLY A 14 -0.91 -5.14 16.52
CA GLY A 14 -0.35 -4.50 17.69
C GLY A 14 1.16 -4.37 17.62
N VAL A 15 1.73 -3.50 18.45
CA VAL A 15 3.17 -3.32 18.57
C VAL A 15 3.59 -3.72 19.97
N ILE A 16 4.59 -4.58 20.05
CA ILE A 16 5.25 -4.95 21.28
C ILE A 16 6.67 -4.40 21.22
N PRO A 17 7.00 -3.33 21.97
CA PRO A 17 8.36 -2.85 22.04
C PRO A 17 9.19 -3.85 22.82
N PHE A 18 10.17 -4.47 22.18
CA PHE A 18 11.09 -5.35 22.84
C PHE A 18 12.44 -5.35 22.13
N THR A 19 13.52 -5.60 22.89
CA THR A 19 14.87 -5.70 22.34
C THR A 19 15.31 -7.16 22.44
N PRO A 20 15.46 -7.85 21.30
CA PRO A 20 15.90 -9.23 21.30
C PRO A 20 17.39 -9.34 21.58
N PHE A 21 17.80 -10.46 22.20
CA PHE A 21 19.20 -10.84 22.35
C PHE A 21 19.53 -11.97 21.38
N SER A 22 20.66 -11.87 20.72
CA SER A 22 21.15 -12.91 19.81
C SER A 22 21.32 -14.27 20.54
N GLY A 23 20.96 -15.35 19.83
CA GLY A 23 21.07 -16.71 20.35
C GLY A 23 19.96 -17.14 21.34
N LYS A 24 18.91 -16.30 21.50
CA LYS A 24 17.71 -16.68 22.26
C LYS A 24 16.54 -16.88 21.33
N GLU A 25 15.73 -17.87 21.61
CA GLU A 25 14.44 -18.09 20.95
C GLU A 25 13.34 -17.32 21.67
N TYR A 26 12.45 -16.72 20.90
CA TYR A 26 11.32 -15.94 21.41
C TYR A 26 10.01 -16.47 20.85
N ARG A 27 8.97 -16.42 21.67
CA ARG A 27 7.61 -16.81 21.29
C ARG A 27 6.62 -15.73 21.72
N ILE A 28 5.61 -15.52 20.93
CA ILE A 28 4.46 -14.68 21.27
C ILE A 28 3.34 -15.60 21.71
N GLU A 29 2.86 -15.42 22.93
CA GLU A 29 1.68 -16.11 23.46
C GLU A 29 0.50 -15.17 23.46
N LEU A 30 -0.58 -15.57 22.80
CA LEU A 30 -1.81 -14.83 22.75
C LEU A 30 -2.71 -15.19 23.94
N ALA A 31 -3.64 -14.30 24.29
CA ALA A 31 -4.58 -14.50 25.38
C ALA A 31 -5.50 -15.73 25.19
N ASN A 32 -5.69 -16.18 23.96
CA ASN A 32 -6.47 -17.36 23.57
C ASN A 32 -5.66 -18.67 23.65
N GLY A 33 -4.42 -18.64 24.17
CA GLY A 33 -3.55 -19.81 24.33
C GLY A 33 -2.72 -20.19 23.11
N TYR A 34 -2.89 -19.52 21.96
CA TYR A 34 -2.01 -19.77 20.80
C TYR A 34 -0.63 -19.18 21.02
N SER A 35 0.40 -19.93 20.62
CA SER A 35 1.81 -19.55 20.69
C SER A 35 2.44 -19.57 19.32
N TYR A 36 3.17 -18.50 18.98
CA TYR A 36 3.88 -18.34 17.71
C TYR A 36 5.36 -18.11 17.97
N ALA A 37 6.22 -18.89 17.32
CA ALA A 37 7.66 -18.68 17.36
C ALA A 37 8.00 -17.42 16.55
N LEU A 38 8.89 -16.58 17.08
CA LEU A 38 9.46 -15.48 16.32
C LEU A 38 10.56 -15.99 15.39
N PRO A 39 10.84 -15.30 14.29
CA PRO A 39 11.98 -15.59 13.43
C PRO A 39 13.29 -15.57 14.21
N GLU A 40 14.29 -16.28 13.69
CA GLU A 40 15.64 -16.28 14.25
C GLU A 40 16.22 -14.86 14.32
N ILE A 41 16.87 -14.55 15.44
CA ILE A 41 17.52 -13.26 15.65
C ILE A 41 18.94 -13.31 15.09
N TYR A 42 19.18 -12.56 14.02
CA TYR A 42 20.51 -12.45 13.44
C TYR A 42 21.47 -11.73 14.39
N ARG A 43 22.72 -12.20 14.42
CA ARG A 43 23.77 -11.61 15.26
C ARG A 43 24.21 -10.25 14.75
N GLN A 44 24.23 -10.07 13.45
CA GLN A 44 24.64 -8.82 12.79
C GLN A 44 23.57 -8.35 11.83
N GLY A 45 23.34 -7.06 11.80
CA GLY A 45 22.35 -6.45 10.91
C GLY A 45 22.18 -4.97 11.15
N MET A 46 21.42 -4.37 10.25
CA MET A 46 20.99 -2.97 10.31
C MET A 46 19.47 -2.91 10.42
N GLY A 47 18.99 -1.93 11.17
CA GLY A 47 17.56 -1.66 11.34
C GLY A 47 17.20 -0.26 10.87
N LEU A 48 16.02 -0.15 10.25
CA LEU A 48 15.42 1.11 9.83
C LEU A 48 14.09 1.30 10.54
N ARG A 49 13.93 2.37 11.30
CA ARG A 49 12.71 2.68 12.03
C ARG A 49 12.30 4.12 11.81
N LEU A 50 11.02 4.36 11.54
CA LEU A 50 10.43 5.69 11.62
C LEU A 50 10.36 6.07 13.11
N SER A 51 11.15 7.05 13.53
CA SER A 51 11.27 7.51 14.92
C SER A 51 10.42 8.73 15.22
N GLY A 52 10.09 9.52 14.19
CA GLY A 52 9.28 10.71 14.32
C GLY A 52 8.63 11.12 13.01
N ARG A 53 7.53 11.82 13.15
CA ARG A 53 6.80 12.44 12.05
C ARG A 53 6.21 13.75 12.54
N ASP A 54 6.53 14.82 11.86
CA ASP A 54 5.83 16.10 11.98
C ASP A 54 5.18 16.46 10.64
N GLY A 55 4.45 17.54 10.56
CA GLY A 55 3.78 17.98 9.33
C GLY A 55 4.73 18.39 8.19
N LYS A 56 6.05 18.41 8.41
CA LYS A 56 7.03 18.88 7.44
C LYS A 56 8.09 17.85 7.08
N GLN A 57 8.37 16.90 7.96
CA GLN A 57 9.46 15.93 7.77
C GLN A 57 9.18 14.59 8.45
N LEU A 58 9.85 13.57 7.94
CA LEU A 58 9.94 12.23 8.54
C LEU A 58 11.32 12.08 9.17
N GLU A 59 11.38 11.54 10.38
CA GLU A 59 12.63 11.22 11.06
C GLU A 59 12.81 9.71 11.11
N PHE A 60 13.91 9.22 10.53
CA PHE A 60 14.30 7.82 10.56
C PHE A 60 15.46 7.62 11.53
N LEU A 61 15.36 6.60 12.35
CA LEU A 61 16.46 6.08 13.14
C LEU A 61 17.00 4.83 12.46
N ILE A 62 18.24 4.91 12.03
CA ILE A 62 19.02 3.80 11.51
C ILE A 62 19.94 3.34 12.62
N SER A 63 20.03 2.02 12.84
CA SER A 63 20.90 1.42 13.84
C SER A 63 21.60 0.20 13.28
N GLN A 64 22.79 -0.10 13.76
CA GLN A 64 23.49 -1.35 13.47
C GLN A 64 23.83 -2.08 14.76
N THR A 65 24.03 -3.38 14.64
CA THR A 65 24.48 -4.21 15.77
C THR A 65 25.96 -3.99 16.04
N GLU A 66 26.37 -4.23 17.29
CA GLU A 66 27.77 -4.19 17.68
C GLU A 66 28.61 -5.15 16.83
N GLY A 67 29.87 -4.72 16.55
CA GLY A 67 30.81 -5.50 15.75
C GLY A 67 30.75 -5.26 14.24
N LEU A 68 29.86 -4.42 13.76
CA LEU A 68 29.90 -3.88 12.39
C LEU A 68 30.79 -2.63 12.35
N SER A 69 31.59 -2.51 11.28
CA SER A 69 32.43 -1.32 11.08
C SER A 69 31.58 -0.11 10.70
N ASP A 70 32.10 1.07 11.00
CA ASP A 70 31.53 2.34 10.52
C ASP A 70 31.45 2.31 9.00
N GLN A 71 30.29 2.64 8.44
CA GLN A 71 30.10 2.61 6.99
C GLN A 71 29.13 3.67 6.51
N GLU A 72 29.29 4.07 5.26
CA GLU A 72 28.29 4.91 4.59
C GLU A 72 27.02 4.08 4.33
N VAL A 73 25.88 4.71 4.57
CA VAL A 73 24.56 4.16 4.26
C VAL A 73 23.76 5.16 3.45
N TYR A 74 22.87 4.64 2.62
CA TYR A 74 22.02 5.44 1.76
C TYR A 74 20.57 5.09 2.03
N LEU A 75 19.76 6.12 2.27
CA LEU A 75 18.31 5.97 2.41
C LEU A 75 17.64 6.54 1.16
N VAL A 76 17.03 5.66 0.38
CA VAL A 76 16.32 6.03 -0.85
C VAL A 76 14.84 6.03 -0.56
N GLY A 77 14.17 7.15 -0.84
CA GLY A 77 12.72 7.30 -0.75
C GLY A 77 12.09 7.39 -2.13
N GLN A 78 11.07 6.55 -2.38
CA GLN A 78 10.36 6.52 -3.65
C GLN A 78 8.84 6.44 -3.44
N ILE A 79 8.09 6.90 -4.43
CA ILE A 79 6.63 6.71 -4.54
C ILE A 79 6.32 6.10 -5.90
N ARG A 80 5.59 4.99 -5.91
CA ARG A 80 5.18 4.30 -7.14
C ARG A 80 6.33 4.07 -8.12
N GLY A 81 7.49 3.68 -7.62
CA GLY A 81 8.69 3.43 -8.43
C GLY A 81 9.46 4.68 -8.86
N THR A 82 8.96 5.88 -8.55
CA THR A 82 9.70 7.12 -8.81
C THR A 82 10.51 7.51 -7.60
N VAL A 83 11.84 7.59 -7.75
CA VAL A 83 12.75 8.06 -6.68
C VAL A 83 12.50 9.54 -6.44
N CYS A 84 12.16 9.89 -5.22
CA CYS A 84 11.88 11.25 -4.78
C CYS A 84 13.06 11.87 -4.01
N CYS A 85 13.76 11.07 -3.21
CA CYS A 85 14.88 11.54 -2.42
C CYS A 85 15.94 10.47 -2.20
N VAL A 86 17.17 10.91 -2.00
CA VAL A 86 18.29 10.08 -1.56
C VAL A 86 19.03 10.84 -0.45
N ALA A 87 19.14 10.22 0.70
CA ALA A 87 19.95 10.75 1.81
C ALA A 87 21.10 9.79 2.10
N LYS A 88 22.28 10.32 2.42
CA LYS A 88 23.43 9.52 2.82
C LYS A 88 23.98 9.97 4.17
N GLY A 89 24.62 9.08 4.88
CA GLY A 89 25.30 9.39 6.12
C GLY A 89 26.22 8.29 6.57
N LEU A 90 27.14 8.63 7.49
CA LEU A 90 28.02 7.66 8.11
C LEU A 90 27.33 7.04 9.31
N LEU A 91 27.06 5.73 9.24
CA LEU A 91 26.50 4.95 10.34
C LEU A 91 27.64 4.40 11.19
N LYS A 92 27.70 4.85 12.45
CA LYS A 92 28.61 4.31 13.46
C LYS A 92 27.91 3.28 14.31
N ASP A 93 26.98 3.71 15.13
CA ASP A 93 26.10 2.90 15.96
C ASP A 93 24.65 3.24 15.63
N ARG A 94 24.32 4.53 15.67
CA ARG A 94 23.00 5.08 15.39
C ARG A 94 23.11 6.34 14.55
N LEU A 95 22.21 6.46 13.60
CA LEU A 95 22.12 7.63 12.71
C LEU A 95 20.67 8.08 12.61
N LYS A 96 20.43 9.36 12.82
CA LYS A 96 19.13 9.97 12.54
C LYS A 96 19.17 10.67 11.20
N MET A 97 18.22 10.32 10.33
CA MET A 97 18.03 10.98 9.05
C MET A 97 16.67 11.67 9.02
N LYS A 98 16.64 12.92 8.59
CA LYS A 98 15.41 13.70 8.41
C LYS A 98 15.16 13.89 6.93
N ILE A 99 13.98 13.49 6.49
CA ILE A 99 13.54 13.57 5.10
C ILE A 99 12.39 14.56 5.02
N PRO A 100 12.52 15.68 4.30
CA PRO A 100 11.44 16.63 4.11
C PRO A 100 10.27 15.97 3.35
N LEU A 101 9.03 16.22 3.78
CA LEU A 101 7.86 15.77 3.07
C LEU A 101 7.67 16.45 1.71
N SER A 102 8.27 17.65 1.53
CA SER A 102 8.29 18.36 0.25
C SER A 102 8.95 17.61 -0.90
N GLU A 103 9.81 16.63 -0.59
CA GLU A 103 10.41 15.77 -1.61
C GLU A 103 9.38 14.85 -2.29
N PHE A 104 8.23 14.60 -1.63
CA PHE A 104 7.18 13.75 -2.14
C PHE A 104 6.06 14.61 -2.75
N PRO A 105 5.88 14.59 -4.08
CA PRO A 105 4.91 15.48 -4.73
C PRO A 105 3.46 15.03 -4.52
N TYR A 106 3.22 13.74 -4.26
CA TYR A 106 1.89 13.12 -4.26
C TYR A 106 1.57 12.45 -2.93
N GLN A 107 0.27 12.29 -2.68
CA GLN A 107 -0.26 11.42 -1.65
C GLN A 107 0.03 9.95 -1.99
N GLY A 108 0.34 9.13 -0.98
CA GLY A 108 0.46 7.70 -1.18
C GLY A 108 1.43 7.02 -0.21
N ILE A 109 1.78 5.79 -0.52
CA ILE A 109 2.77 5.02 0.22
C ILE A 109 4.16 5.35 -0.32
N ALA A 110 4.98 6.01 0.51
CA ALA A 110 6.40 6.20 0.25
C ALA A 110 7.17 4.98 0.75
N GLU A 111 8.04 4.48 -0.08
CA GLU A 111 8.89 3.31 0.17
C GLU A 111 10.30 3.80 0.46
N PHE A 112 10.78 3.53 1.66
CA PHE A 112 12.13 3.87 2.09
C PHE A 112 12.99 2.62 2.16
N THR A 113 14.02 2.56 1.34
CA THR A 113 14.97 1.44 1.31
C THR A 113 16.33 1.93 1.80
N LEU A 114 16.86 1.22 2.80
CA LEU A 114 18.20 1.44 3.33
C LEU A 114 19.20 0.55 2.58
N PHE A 115 20.24 1.16 2.03
CA PHE A 115 21.36 0.47 1.41
C PHE A 115 22.63 0.61 2.25
N ASN A 116 23.43 -0.43 2.29
CA ASN A 116 24.77 -0.42 2.89
C ASN A 116 25.82 0.22 1.93
N ALA A 117 27.07 0.30 2.35
CA ALA A 117 28.18 0.83 1.57
C ALA A 117 28.42 0.10 0.24
N ALA A 118 28.03 -1.19 0.17
CA ALA A 118 28.10 -2.00 -1.06
C ALA A 118 26.85 -1.86 -1.94
N MET A 119 25.98 -0.88 -1.66
CA MET A 119 24.71 -0.65 -2.34
C MET A 119 23.77 -1.87 -2.33
N GLN A 120 23.84 -2.69 -1.29
CA GLN A 120 22.91 -3.79 -1.07
C GLN A 120 21.75 -3.30 -0.21
N PRO A 121 20.49 -3.61 -0.56
CA PRO A 121 19.34 -3.26 0.27
C PRO A 121 19.34 -4.12 1.54
N VAL A 122 19.28 -3.47 2.69
CA VAL A 122 19.37 -4.14 4.00
C VAL A 122 18.12 -4.01 4.85
N ALA A 123 17.34 -2.97 4.64
CA ALA A 123 16.08 -2.77 5.35
C ALA A 123 15.11 -1.91 4.50
N GLU A 124 13.83 -2.08 4.74
CA GLU A 124 12.77 -1.35 4.08
C GLU A 124 11.70 -0.89 5.07
N ARG A 125 11.11 0.28 4.80
CA ARG A 125 10.02 0.85 5.58
C ARG A 125 9.04 1.57 4.69
N LEU A 126 7.78 1.20 4.74
CA LEU A 126 6.69 1.89 4.06
C LEU A 126 6.08 2.95 4.99
N VAL A 127 5.84 4.13 4.47
CA VAL A 127 5.25 5.25 5.21
C VAL A 127 4.20 5.92 4.34
N TYR A 128 2.99 6.12 4.87
CA TYR A 128 1.97 6.87 4.16
C TYR A 128 2.24 8.36 4.28
N VAL A 129 2.34 9.07 3.16
CA VAL A 129 2.66 10.51 3.10
C VAL A 129 1.52 11.31 2.48
N HIS A 130 1.43 12.58 2.84
CA HIS A 130 0.48 13.56 2.32
C HIS A 130 -0.99 13.14 2.37
N PRO A 131 -1.53 12.71 3.53
CA PRO A 131 -2.95 12.38 3.67
C PRO A 131 -3.88 13.57 3.38
N GLU A 132 -3.35 14.79 3.41
CA GLU A 132 -4.07 16.04 3.13
C GLU A 132 -4.22 16.32 1.63
N LYS A 133 -3.32 15.83 0.77
CA LYS A 133 -3.33 16.09 -0.68
C LYS A 133 -4.39 15.24 -1.39
N LYS A 134 -5.63 15.64 -1.29
CA LYS A 134 -6.76 14.96 -1.95
C LYS A 134 -7.71 15.96 -2.56
N LEU A 135 -8.45 15.51 -3.56
CA LEU A 135 -9.55 16.29 -4.10
C LEU A 135 -10.77 16.24 -3.16
N HIS A 136 -11.41 17.37 -2.99
CA HIS A 136 -12.69 17.48 -2.31
C HIS A 136 -13.80 17.56 -3.33
N ILE A 137 -14.78 16.67 -3.21
CA ILE A 137 -15.92 16.57 -4.12
C ILE A 137 -17.19 16.83 -3.32
N ASP A 138 -17.84 17.95 -3.62
CA ASP A 138 -19.13 18.32 -3.05
C ASP A 138 -20.22 18.06 -4.09
N ILE A 139 -21.23 17.30 -3.70
CA ILE A 139 -22.38 16.98 -4.54
C ILE A 139 -23.63 17.55 -3.90
N VAL A 140 -24.32 18.41 -4.62
CA VAL A 140 -25.55 19.03 -4.17
C VAL A 140 -26.66 18.71 -5.18
N THR A 141 -27.82 18.27 -4.68
CA THR A 141 -29.05 18.09 -5.45
C THR A 141 -29.87 19.38 -5.41
N GLU A 142 -30.62 19.66 -6.46
CA GLU A 142 -31.50 20.84 -6.51
C GLU A 142 -32.68 20.75 -5.52
N LYS A 143 -33.10 19.51 -5.17
CA LYS A 143 -34.18 19.22 -4.22
C LYS A 143 -33.75 18.19 -3.20
N GLU A 144 -34.36 18.21 -2.05
CA GLU A 144 -34.13 17.21 -1.00
C GLU A 144 -34.86 15.88 -1.24
N SER A 145 -35.96 15.92 -2.01
CA SER A 145 -36.75 14.75 -2.37
C SER A 145 -37.23 14.81 -3.80
N TYR A 146 -37.39 13.68 -4.41
CA TYR A 146 -37.82 13.50 -5.81
C TYR A 146 -38.93 12.46 -5.86
N VAL A 147 -39.87 12.63 -6.80
CA VAL A 147 -40.89 11.63 -7.09
C VAL A 147 -40.35 10.61 -8.10
N LEU A 148 -41.06 9.48 -8.22
CA LEU A 148 -40.67 8.40 -9.11
C LEU A 148 -40.54 8.92 -10.57
N ARG A 149 -39.39 8.61 -11.20
CA ARG A 149 -39.05 9.01 -12.58
C ARG A 149 -38.85 10.51 -12.78
N GLU A 150 -38.72 11.29 -11.71
CA GLU A 150 -38.39 12.68 -11.82
C GLU A 150 -36.92 12.89 -12.24
N LYS A 151 -36.66 13.88 -13.08
CA LYS A 151 -35.31 14.29 -13.45
C LYS A 151 -34.62 14.92 -12.26
N ALA A 152 -33.46 14.37 -11.86
CA ALA A 152 -32.61 14.95 -10.85
C ALA A 152 -31.41 15.66 -11.49
N THR A 153 -31.13 16.87 -11.02
CA THR A 153 -29.92 17.63 -11.41
C THR A 153 -28.95 17.62 -10.25
N LEU A 154 -27.71 17.20 -10.55
CA LEU A 154 -26.61 17.21 -9.61
C LEU A 154 -25.65 18.35 -9.93
N LYS A 155 -25.31 19.15 -8.94
CA LYS A 155 -24.19 20.11 -9.01
C LYS A 155 -22.98 19.51 -8.32
N VAL A 156 -21.92 19.31 -9.07
CA VAL A 156 -20.67 18.73 -8.56
C VAL A 156 -19.61 19.83 -8.55
N LYS A 157 -19.01 20.07 -7.39
CA LYS A 157 -17.89 21.00 -7.22
C LYS A 157 -16.67 20.19 -6.80
N VAL A 158 -15.55 20.42 -7.49
CA VAL A 158 -14.27 19.77 -7.18
C VAL A 158 -13.24 20.82 -6.82
N THR A 159 -12.59 20.67 -5.69
CA THR A 159 -11.52 21.55 -5.23
C THR A 159 -10.30 20.74 -4.79
N ASP A 160 -9.13 21.38 -4.86
CA ASP A 160 -7.88 20.84 -4.31
C ASP A 160 -7.81 20.95 -2.77
N ASP A 161 -6.67 20.58 -2.20
CA ASP A 161 -6.36 20.69 -0.77
C ASP A 161 -6.32 22.14 -0.25
N ASN A 162 -6.19 23.14 -1.13
CA ASN A 162 -6.25 24.57 -0.82
C ASN A 162 -7.65 25.18 -1.02
N GLY A 163 -8.63 24.37 -1.40
CA GLY A 163 -10.00 24.81 -1.68
C GLY A 163 -10.18 25.52 -3.05
N GLN A 164 -9.14 25.47 -3.92
CA GLN A 164 -9.20 26.07 -5.26
C GLN A 164 -9.93 25.12 -6.23
N PRO A 165 -10.81 25.65 -7.10
CA PRO A 165 -11.47 24.84 -8.10
C PRO A 165 -10.48 24.20 -9.07
N VAL A 166 -10.64 22.90 -9.34
CA VAL A 166 -9.79 22.16 -10.28
C VAL A 166 -10.63 21.49 -11.36
N LYS A 167 -10.05 21.40 -12.56
CA LYS A 167 -10.61 20.59 -13.63
C LYS A 167 -10.27 19.13 -13.36
N ALA A 168 -11.29 18.27 -13.30
CA ALA A 168 -11.13 16.86 -13.01
C ALA A 168 -12.04 16.00 -13.89
N ASP A 169 -11.58 14.79 -14.19
CA ASP A 169 -12.40 13.75 -14.81
C ASP A 169 -13.08 12.95 -13.70
N LEU A 170 -14.39 12.78 -13.79
CA LEU A 170 -15.21 12.17 -12.74
C LEU A 170 -15.93 10.93 -13.25
N GLY A 171 -15.87 9.86 -12.47
CA GLY A 171 -16.77 8.72 -12.59
C GLY A 171 -17.96 8.88 -11.65
N ILE A 172 -19.17 8.63 -12.13
CA ILE A 172 -20.39 8.68 -11.33
C ILE A 172 -21.02 7.28 -11.30
N SER A 173 -21.35 6.80 -10.10
CA SER A 173 -22.11 5.59 -9.88
C SER A 173 -23.33 5.90 -9.04
N VAL A 174 -24.50 5.48 -9.50
CA VAL A 174 -25.78 5.68 -8.82
C VAL A 174 -26.39 4.31 -8.51
N PHE A 175 -26.70 4.08 -7.25
CA PHE A 175 -27.34 2.82 -6.81
C PHE A 175 -28.29 3.08 -5.66
N ASP A 176 -29.23 2.17 -5.46
CA ASP A 176 -30.15 2.22 -4.33
C ASP A 176 -29.41 2.03 -3.00
N LYS A 177 -29.73 2.87 -2.02
CA LYS A 177 -29.13 2.80 -0.67
C LYS A 177 -29.31 1.43 -0.01
N ALA A 178 -30.37 0.69 -0.37
CA ALA A 178 -30.59 -0.68 0.11
C ALA A 178 -29.45 -1.64 -0.25
N TYR A 179 -28.74 -1.39 -1.36
CA TYR A 179 -27.60 -2.20 -1.79
C TYR A 179 -26.26 -1.68 -1.26
N SER A 180 -26.26 -0.62 -0.45
CA SER A 180 -25.07 -0.05 0.12
C SER A 180 -24.70 -0.77 1.42
N ASN A 181 -23.62 -1.54 1.41
CA ASN A 181 -22.99 -2.02 2.63
C ASN A 181 -21.92 -1.02 3.10
N PRO A 182 -22.14 -0.25 4.19
CA PRO A 182 -21.16 0.73 4.65
C PRO A 182 -19.86 0.09 5.14
N ASP A 183 -19.87 -1.19 5.50
CA ASP A 183 -18.70 -1.90 6.04
C ASP A 183 -17.73 -2.41 4.95
N ASP A 184 -18.21 -2.63 3.71
CA ASP A 184 -17.42 -3.18 2.61
C ASP A 184 -17.00 -2.12 1.57
N ARG A 185 -17.12 -0.85 1.88
CA ARG A 185 -16.84 0.20 0.90
C ARG A 185 -15.35 0.30 0.61
N VAL A 186 -14.94 -0.29 -0.51
CA VAL A 186 -13.71 0.08 -1.19
C VAL A 186 -14.01 1.32 -1.99
N ASN A 187 -13.57 2.48 -1.52
CA ASN A 187 -13.66 3.72 -2.29
C ASN A 187 -12.40 3.93 -3.13
N MET A 188 -12.45 4.88 -4.05
CA MET A 188 -11.34 5.19 -4.96
C MET A 188 -10.03 5.49 -4.21
N LEU A 189 -10.10 6.27 -3.11
CA LEU A 189 -8.92 6.58 -2.28
C LEU A 189 -8.32 5.33 -1.68
N ALA A 190 -9.15 4.48 -1.05
CA ALA A 190 -8.70 3.25 -0.43
C ALA A 190 -8.10 2.27 -1.44
N TYR A 191 -8.67 2.20 -2.63
CA TYR A 191 -8.13 1.34 -3.69
C TYR A 191 -6.81 1.90 -4.22
N CYS A 192 -6.81 3.13 -4.74
CA CYS A 192 -5.64 3.69 -5.42
C CYS A 192 -4.44 3.94 -4.50
N TYR A 193 -4.69 4.33 -3.24
CA TYR A 193 -3.61 4.73 -2.32
C TYR A 193 -3.25 3.69 -1.28
N LEU A 194 -3.95 2.55 -1.24
CA LEU A 194 -3.67 1.49 -0.27
C LEU A 194 -3.75 0.10 -0.89
N SER A 195 -4.96 -0.38 -1.24
CA SER A 195 -5.15 -1.79 -1.60
C SER A 195 -4.42 -2.22 -2.85
N SER A 196 -4.23 -1.31 -3.83
CA SER A 196 -3.46 -1.58 -5.05
C SER A 196 -1.95 -1.53 -4.85
N GLN A 197 -1.46 -1.01 -3.71
CA GLN A 197 -0.02 -0.79 -3.49
C GLN A 197 0.60 -1.78 -2.51
N ILE A 198 -0.21 -2.50 -1.72
CA ILE A 198 0.27 -3.49 -0.77
C ILE A 198 -0.27 -4.88 -1.13
N ARG A 199 0.47 -5.92 -0.75
CA ARG A 199 0.07 -7.30 -0.98
C ARG A 199 -0.93 -7.77 0.06
N GLY A 200 -1.86 -8.62 -0.37
CA GLY A 200 -2.87 -9.21 0.49
C GLY A 200 -4.13 -8.36 0.64
N ALA A 201 -5.17 -8.98 1.17
CA ALA A 201 -6.44 -8.30 1.39
C ALA A 201 -6.35 -7.35 2.59
N VAL A 202 -6.79 -6.12 2.39
CA VAL A 202 -6.93 -5.14 3.48
C VAL A 202 -8.35 -5.20 3.99
N CYS A 203 -8.51 -5.46 5.28
CA CYS A 203 -9.82 -5.44 5.92
C CYS A 203 -10.31 -4.00 6.04
N ARG A 204 -11.54 -3.71 5.57
CA ARG A 204 -12.17 -2.39 5.65
C ARG A 204 -11.27 -1.23 5.22
N PRO A 205 -10.76 -1.22 4.00
CA PRO A 205 -9.73 -0.27 3.56
C PRO A 205 -10.20 1.20 3.66
N ALA A 206 -11.50 1.47 3.58
CA ALA A 206 -12.06 2.80 3.76
C ALA A 206 -11.82 3.40 5.17
N TYR A 207 -11.64 2.54 6.19
CA TYR A 207 -11.37 2.97 7.56
C TYR A 207 -10.14 3.87 7.68
N TYR A 208 -9.09 3.56 6.95
CA TYR A 208 -7.81 4.28 6.97
C TYR A 208 -7.88 5.67 6.34
N PHE A 209 -8.96 5.96 5.62
CA PHE A 209 -9.19 7.25 4.94
C PHE A 209 -10.33 8.07 5.54
N ASP A 210 -11.08 7.49 6.49
CA ASP A 210 -12.17 8.20 7.17
C ASP A 210 -11.62 9.16 8.21
N GLU A 211 -11.85 10.45 8.02
CA GLU A 211 -11.39 11.51 8.91
C GLU A 211 -12.01 11.47 10.30
N LYS A 212 -13.15 10.80 10.45
CA LYS A 212 -13.81 10.60 11.74
C LYS A 212 -13.04 9.66 12.66
N ASN A 213 -12.16 8.83 12.10
CA ASN A 213 -11.32 7.91 12.87
C ASN A 213 -10.05 8.63 13.33
N ALA A 214 -9.97 9.00 14.59
CA ALA A 214 -8.83 9.72 15.16
C ALA A 214 -7.52 8.90 15.10
N ASP A 215 -7.61 7.58 15.12
CA ASP A 215 -6.47 6.64 15.12
C ASP A 215 -6.07 6.15 13.71
N ARG A 216 -6.72 6.65 12.65
CA ARG A 216 -6.51 6.17 11.27
C ARG A 216 -5.05 6.15 10.83
N MET A 217 -4.29 7.19 11.18
CA MET A 217 -2.87 7.28 10.78
C MET A 217 -1.99 6.29 11.54
N GLN A 218 -2.28 6.04 12.81
CA GLN A 218 -1.60 5.03 13.60
C GLN A 218 -1.95 3.62 13.10
N ALA A 219 -3.21 3.38 12.79
CA ALA A 219 -3.67 2.12 12.20
C ALA A 219 -3.04 1.88 10.82
N MET A 220 -2.95 2.92 9.97
CA MET A 220 -2.26 2.87 8.68
C MET A 220 -0.79 2.48 8.86
N ASP A 221 -0.10 3.09 9.82
CA ASP A 221 1.32 2.79 10.09
C ASP A 221 1.52 1.33 10.52
N LEU A 222 0.63 0.81 11.36
CA LEU A 222 0.64 -0.59 11.77
C LEU A 222 0.36 -1.54 10.60
N LEU A 223 -0.60 -1.21 9.75
CA LEU A 223 -0.88 -1.98 8.55
C LEU A 223 0.36 -2.06 7.66
N LEU A 224 1.02 -0.93 7.43
CA LEU A 224 2.23 -0.88 6.61
C LEU A 224 3.43 -1.60 7.25
N LEU A 225 3.47 -1.69 8.58
CA LEU A 225 4.45 -2.52 9.31
C LEU A 225 4.17 -4.02 9.16
N THR A 226 2.91 -4.43 9.08
CA THR A 226 2.52 -5.85 9.05
C THR A 226 2.35 -6.40 7.66
N GLN A 227 1.80 -5.62 6.72
CA GLN A 227 1.54 -6.05 5.33
C GLN A 227 2.48 -5.40 4.30
N GLY A 228 3.36 -4.52 4.74
CA GLY A 228 4.29 -3.79 3.87
C GLY A 228 5.48 -4.59 3.35
N TRP A 229 5.53 -5.89 3.63
CA TRP A 229 6.66 -6.72 3.22
C TRP A 229 6.66 -6.92 1.70
N ARG A 230 7.64 -6.30 1.04
CA ARG A 230 7.93 -6.51 -0.37
C ARG A 230 9.35 -7.06 -0.47
N ARG A 231 9.54 -8.17 -1.17
CA ARG A 231 10.86 -8.60 -1.58
C ARG A 231 11.22 -7.83 -2.84
N TYR A 232 11.92 -6.72 -2.70
CA TYR A 232 12.54 -6.07 -3.85
C TYR A 232 13.80 -6.83 -4.21
N VAL A 233 13.86 -7.25 -5.46
CA VAL A 233 15.12 -7.68 -6.05
C VAL A 233 15.68 -6.44 -6.74
N TRP A 234 16.61 -5.77 -6.07
CA TRP A 234 17.37 -4.70 -6.68
C TRP A 234 18.48 -5.34 -7.48
N GLU A 235 18.32 -5.46 -8.80
CA GLU A 235 19.38 -5.91 -9.69
C GLU A 235 20.37 -4.77 -9.92
N LEU A 236 21.38 -4.67 -9.07
CA LEU A 236 22.44 -3.65 -9.17
C LEU A 236 23.35 -3.82 -10.37
N ASN A 237 23.37 -5.01 -11.00
CA ASN A 237 24.23 -5.36 -12.14
C ASN A 237 23.48 -5.62 -13.44
N GLY A 238 22.18 -5.47 -13.46
CA GLY A 238 21.37 -5.53 -14.68
C GLY A 238 21.31 -4.16 -15.33
N THR A 239 21.53 -4.06 -16.63
CA THR A 239 20.99 -2.98 -17.46
C THR A 239 19.60 -2.66 -16.90
N VAL A 240 19.40 -1.40 -16.47
CA VAL A 240 18.07 -0.88 -16.15
C VAL A 240 17.23 -1.18 -17.38
N ARG A 241 16.60 -2.34 -17.41
CA ARG A 241 15.42 -2.48 -18.23
C ARG A 241 14.50 -1.44 -17.61
N HIS A 242 14.31 -0.33 -18.30
CA HIS A 242 13.06 0.37 -18.25
C HIS A 242 12.01 -0.68 -18.65
N GLY A 243 11.79 -1.62 -17.74
CA GLY A 243 10.63 -2.47 -17.79
C GLY A 243 9.52 -1.47 -17.69
N GLU A 244 8.79 -1.30 -18.79
CA GLU A 244 7.46 -0.80 -18.72
C GLU A 244 6.89 -1.35 -17.43
N MET A 245 6.46 -0.45 -16.56
CA MET A 245 5.84 -0.82 -15.31
C MET A 245 4.50 -1.43 -15.69
N PHE A 246 4.55 -2.71 -16.08
CA PHE A 246 3.37 -3.51 -16.21
C PHE A 246 2.80 -3.58 -14.79
N LEU A 247 1.80 -2.79 -14.53
CA LEU A 247 0.71 -3.23 -13.68
C LEU A 247 0.27 -4.56 -14.31
N ARG A 248 0.88 -5.66 -13.86
CA ARG A 248 0.34 -6.98 -14.10
C ARG A 248 -0.93 -7.07 -13.28
N ASP A 249 -1.99 -6.55 -13.84
CA ASP A 249 -3.29 -7.09 -13.57
C ASP A 249 -3.28 -8.48 -14.22
N ASP A 250 -2.90 -9.48 -13.45
CA ASP A 250 -3.14 -10.86 -13.84
C ASP A 250 -4.66 -11.03 -13.86
N VAL A 251 -5.26 -10.79 -15.01
CA VAL A 251 -6.66 -11.11 -15.25
C VAL A 251 -6.75 -12.63 -15.41
N THR A 252 -6.93 -13.33 -14.30
CA THR A 252 -7.31 -14.74 -14.31
C THR A 252 -8.83 -14.83 -14.47
N GLY A 253 -9.29 -15.20 -15.62
CA GLY A 253 -10.69 -15.49 -15.91
C GLY A 253 -10.86 -16.94 -16.35
N ILE A 254 -11.85 -17.62 -15.80
CA ILE A 254 -12.32 -18.90 -16.33
C ILE A 254 -13.43 -18.58 -17.33
N GLN A 255 -13.18 -18.85 -18.61
CA GLN A 255 -14.22 -18.72 -19.62
C GLN A 255 -15.19 -19.88 -19.52
N THR A 256 -16.41 -19.63 -19.05
CA THR A 256 -17.52 -20.58 -19.15
C THR A 256 -18.29 -20.33 -20.43
N LEU A 257 -18.15 -21.22 -21.39
CA LEU A 257 -19.03 -21.25 -22.58
C LEU A 257 -20.44 -21.62 -22.16
N GLY A 258 -21.29 -20.62 -22.01
CA GLY A 258 -22.74 -20.81 -21.83
C GLY A 258 -23.38 -21.33 -23.12
N SER A 259 -23.31 -22.64 -23.35
CA SER A 259 -24.02 -23.25 -24.46
C SER A 259 -25.38 -23.76 -24.00
N LYS A 260 -26.45 -23.23 -24.56
CA LYS A 260 -27.81 -23.77 -24.44
C LYS A 260 -28.05 -25.03 -25.29
N LYS A 261 -27.05 -25.62 -25.93
CA LYS A 261 -27.17 -26.87 -26.68
C LYS A 261 -26.07 -27.85 -26.26
N LYS A 262 -26.50 -29.03 -25.81
CA LYS A 262 -25.65 -30.20 -25.60
C LYS A 262 -24.86 -30.48 -26.90
N SER A 263 -23.63 -30.08 -26.99
CA SER A 263 -22.69 -30.65 -27.92
C SER A 263 -21.74 -31.57 -27.11
N LYS A 264 -21.74 -32.85 -27.42
CA LYS A 264 -20.67 -33.76 -27.07
C LYS A 264 -19.43 -33.27 -27.83
N GLY A 265 -18.57 -32.56 -27.17
CA GLY A 265 -17.32 -32.03 -27.72
C GLY A 265 -16.24 -32.05 -26.65
N THR A 266 -15.33 -32.92 -26.86
CA THR A 266 -14.02 -33.05 -26.25
C THR A 266 -13.26 -31.73 -26.20
N GLY A 267 -12.65 -31.45 -25.02
CA GLY A 267 -11.48 -30.62 -24.79
C GLY A 267 -11.53 -29.19 -25.32
N GLY A 268 -11.29 -28.23 -24.47
CA GLY A 268 -11.29 -26.81 -24.79
C GLY A 268 -10.48 -26.47 -26.04
N ALA A 269 -11.16 -25.97 -27.06
CA ALA A 269 -10.47 -25.44 -28.23
C ALA A 269 -9.73 -24.18 -27.85
N LYS A 270 -8.46 -24.08 -28.21
CA LYS A 270 -7.69 -22.84 -28.09
C LYS A 270 -8.46 -21.69 -28.74
N GLN A 271 -8.76 -20.67 -27.97
CA GLN A 271 -9.51 -19.52 -28.44
C GLN A 271 -8.61 -18.28 -28.46
N LEU A 272 -8.81 -17.46 -29.46
CA LEU A 272 -8.15 -16.16 -29.55
C LEU A 272 -8.98 -15.13 -28.78
N ILE A 273 -8.38 -14.54 -27.75
CA ILE A 273 -8.98 -13.47 -26.95
C ILE A 273 -8.31 -12.16 -27.33
N GLN A 274 -9.10 -11.15 -27.64
CA GLN A 274 -8.62 -9.79 -27.84
C GLN A 274 -8.76 -9.03 -26.52
N VAL A 275 -7.65 -8.51 -26.02
CA VAL A 275 -7.64 -7.59 -24.86
C VAL A 275 -7.32 -6.21 -25.39
N SER A 276 -8.25 -5.27 -25.21
CA SER A 276 -8.09 -3.89 -25.67
C SER A 276 -7.88 -2.98 -24.45
N GLY A 277 -6.77 -2.26 -24.43
CA GLY A 277 -6.49 -1.23 -23.42
C GLY A 277 -7.23 0.08 -23.73
N ALA A 278 -7.32 0.97 -22.75
CA ALA A 278 -7.98 2.27 -22.86
C ALA A 278 -7.37 3.20 -23.93
N GLU A 279 -6.13 2.97 -24.33
CA GLU A 279 -5.39 3.72 -25.34
C GLU A 279 -5.53 3.18 -26.77
N GLY A 280 -6.46 2.23 -26.99
CA GLY A 280 -6.72 1.67 -28.32
C GLY A 280 -5.75 0.57 -28.77
N ASN A 281 -4.75 0.25 -27.97
CA ASN A 281 -3.85 -0.87 -28.25
C ASN A 281 -4.57 -2.19 -27.93
N SER A 282 -4.59 -3.10 -28.90
CA SER A 282 -5.19 -4.43 -28.73
C SER A 282 -4.11 -5.50 -28.76
N THR A 283 -4.11 -6.36 -27.75
CA THR A 283 -3.24 -7.56 -27.72
C THR A 283 -4.11 -8.79 -27.89
N TYR A 284 -3.63 -9.74 -28.67
CA TYR A 284 -4.31 -11.01 -28.90
C TYR A 284 -3.60 -12.12 -28.12
N LEU A 285 -4.35 -12.82 -27.31
CA LEU A 285 -3.89 -13.94 -26.50
C LEU A 285 -4.62 -15.23 -26.92
N MET A 286 -3.89 -16.34 -26.88
CA MET A 286 -4.49 -17.66 -27.08
C MET A 286 -4.69 -18.31 -25.72
N THR A 287 -5.90 -18.84 -25.48
CA THR A 287 -6.12 -19.66 -24.29
C THR A 287 -5.33 -20.97 -24.41
N ASP A 288 -5.02 -21.55 -23.26
CA ASP A 288 -4.45 -22.91 -23.22
C ASP A 288 -5.50 -23.99 -23.55
N SER A 289 -5.16 -25.26 -23.37
CA SER A 289 -6.04 -26.39 -23.63
C SER A 289 -7.18 -26.55 -22.62
N LEU A 290 -7.18 -25.74 -21.57
CA LEU A 290 -8.19 -25.77 -20.52
C LEU A 290 -9.19 -24.59 -20.63
N GLY A 291 -8.92 -23.58 -21.44
CA GLY A 291 -9.76 -22.42 -21.73
C GLY A 291 -9.31 -21.15 -21.04
#